data_4accd25daee0d7095671d13853111cc6
#
_entry.id   4accd25daee0d7095671d13853111cc6
#
_cell.length_a   1.000
_cell.length_b   1.000
_cell.length_c   1.000
_cell.angle_alpha   90.00
_cell.angle_beta   90.00
_cell.angle_gamma   90.00
#
_symmetry.space_group_name_H-M   'P 1'
#
loop_
_entity.id
_entity.type
_entity.pdbx_description
1 polymer ?
#
loop_
_entity_poly.entity_id
_entity_poly.type
_entity_poly.pdbx_seq_one_letter_code
_entity_poly.pdbx_strand_id
1 'polypeptide(L)'
;MRVLVLIVVLCAGAAAQADDARLARQNYQLQCMGCHGEAGAGLEGQVPSLRGTLARISSAPQGRDYVLRVPGVTQSTLTAAEVAAVLNWALYEFSGTDAAKRIEPFTAAEVAQSRSRPLVEVSPVRAQVLRETE
;
A
#
# COMPACT_ATOMS: atom_id res chain seq x y z
N MET A 1 -26.47 -32.86 -4.44
CA MET A 1 -26.15 -31.87 -5.49
C MET A 1 -25.93 -30.43 -4.97
N ARG A 2 -26.72 -29.91 -4.00
CA ARG A 2 -26.55 -28.56 -3.45
C ARG A 2 -25.24 -28.33 -2.67
N VAL A 3 -24.72 -29.32 -1.94
CA VAL A 3 -23.49 -29.23 -1.15
C VAL A 3 -22.22 -29.15 -2.05
N LEU A 4 -22.21 -29.86 -3.17
CA LEU A 4 -21.06 -29.86 -4.09
C LEU A 4 -20.87 -28.50 -4.79
N VAL A 5 -21.97 -27.81 -5.11
CA VAL A 5 -21.93 -26.46 -5.73
C VAL A 5 -21.38 -25.42 -4.76
N LEU A 6 -21.71 -25.51 -3.47
CA LEU A 6 -21.20 -24.60 -2.44
C LEU A 6 -19.68 -24.71 -2.22
N ILE A 7 -19.12 -25.92 -2.28
CA ILE A 7 -17.68 -26.16 -2.13
C ILE A 7 -16.89 -25.58 -3.32
N VAL A 8 -17.40 -25.71 -4.54
CA VAL A 8 -16.74 -25.19 -5.75
C VAL A 8 -16.69 -23.67 -5.75
N VAL A 9 -17.73 -22.98 -5.28
CA VAL A 9 -17.77 -21.50 -5.19
C VAL A 9 -16.78 -20.97 -4.14
N LEU A 10 -16.63 -21.65 -3.01
CA LEU A 10 -15.66 -21.27 -1.96
C LEU A 10 -14.20 -21.42 -2.45
N CYS A 11 -13.88 -22.47 -3.21
CA CYS A 11 -12.53 -22.68 -3.73
C CYS A 11 -12.14 -21.64 -4.82
N ALA A 12 -13.08 -21.18 -5.63
CA ALA A 12 -12.81 -20.19 -6.67
C ALA A 12 -12.45 -18.80 -6.08
N GLY A 13 -13.08 -18.40 -4.98
CA GLY A 13 -12.78 -17.14 -4.31
C GLY A 13 -11.38 -17.08 -3.70
N ALA A 14 -10.90 -18.16 -3.12
CA ALA A 14 -9.57 -18.23 -2.51
C ALA A 14 -8.43 -18.17 -3.56
N ALA A 15 -8.63 -18.77 -4.73
CA ALA A 15 -7.65 -18.73 -5.81
C ALA A 15 -7.50 -17.31 -6.40
N ALA A 16 -8.58 -16.58 -6.59
CA ALA A 16 -8.55 -15.22 -7.11
C ALA A 16 -7.80 -14.26 -6.16
N GLN A 17 -8.03 -14.34 -4.85
CA GLN A 17 -7.34 -13.51 -3.87
C GLN A 17 -5.83 -13.82 -3.79
N ALA A 18 -5.43 -15.07 -3.97
CA ALA A 18 -4.02 -15.45 -4.00
C ALA A 18 -3.30 -14.89 -5.24
N ASP A 19 -3.97 -14.86 -6.39
CA ASP A 19 -3.43 -14.29 -7.62
C ASP A 19 -3.31 -12.76 -7.54
N ASP A 20 -4.26 -12.08 -6.93
CA ASP A 20 -4.21 -10.63 -6.69
C ASP A 20 -3.05 -10.25 -5.76
N ALA A 21 -2.84 -10.98 -4.68
CA ALA A 21 -1.72 -10.75 -3.77
C ALA A 21 -0.35 -11.01 -4.43
N ARG A 22 -0.26 -12.04 -5.27
CA ARG A 22 0.95 -12.36 -6.04
C ARG A 22 1.28 -11.26 -7.05
N LEU A 23 0.27 -10.74 -7.74
CA LEU A 23 0.44 -9.64 -8.70
C LEU A 23 0.85 -8.35 -7.97
N ALA A 24 0.24 -8.02 -6.84
CA ALA A 24 0.61 -6.86 -6.03
C ALA A 24 2.07 -6.94 -5.54
N ARG A 25 2.53 -8.11 -5.08
CA ARG A 25 3.93 -8.35 -4.73
C ARG A 25 4.86 -8.15 -5.92
N GLN A 26 4.52 -8.67 -7.08
CA GLN A 26 5.29 -8.51 -8.32
C GLN A 26 5.42 -7.03 -8.70
N ASN A 27 4.33 -6.29 -8.64
CA ASN A 27 4.32 -4.85 -8.90
C ASN A 27 5.15 -4.06 -7.88
N TYR A 28 5.11 -4.45 -6.60
CA TYR A 28 6.01 -3.90 -5.58
C TYR A 28 7.47 -4.11 -5.94
N GLN A 29 7.85 -5.33 -6.34
CA GLN A 29 9.22 -5.67 -6.73
C GLN A 29 9.71 -4.82 -7.90
N LEU A 30 8.85 -4.58 -8.88
CA LEU A 30 9.20 -3.84 -10.10
C LEU A 30 9.22 -2.31 -9.90
N GLN A 31 8.38 -1.75 -9.03
CA GLN A 31 8.14 -0.31 -8.96
C GLN A 31 8.57 0.34 -7.63
N CYS A 32 8.66 -0.43 -6.54
CA CYS A 32 8.83 0.11 -5.19
C CYS A 32 10.11 -0.41 -4.49
N MET A 33 10.46 -1.67 -4.74
CA MET A 33 11.55 -2.37 -4.06
C MET A 33 12.92 -1.70 -4.27
N GLY A 34 13.14 -1.05 -5.41
CA GLY A 34 14.40 -0.37 -5.72
C GLY A 34 14.77 0.71 -4.69
N CYS A 35 13.76 1.37 -4.10
CA CYS A 35 13.94 2.37 -3.06
C CYS A 35 13.66 1.82 -1.65
N HIS A 36 12.58 1.03 -1.49
CA HIS A 36 12.15 0.56 -0.17
C HIS A 36 12.80 -0.76 0.28
N GLY A 37 13.52 -1.44 -0.62
CA GLY A 37 14.10 -2.75 -0.34
C GLY A 37 13.08 -3.89 -0.36
N GLU A 38 13.54 -5.13 -0.48
CA GLU A 38 12.68 -6.32 -0.51
C GLU A 38 11.85 -6.45 0.78
N ALA A 39 12.46 -6.16 1.91
CA ALA A 39 11.83 -6.26 3.22
C ALA A 39 11.16 -4.96 3.69
N GLY A 40 10.99 -3.96 2.83
CA GLY A 40 10.38 -2.68 3.18
C GLY A 40 11.18 -1.84 4.18
N ALA A 41 12.50 -2.11 4.33
CA ALA A 41 13.34 -1.42 5.31
C ALA A 41 13.65 0.04 4.95
N GLY A 42 13.56 0.37 3.66
CA GLY A 42 13.96 1.68 3.15
C GLY A 42 15.47 1.86 3.12
N LEU A 43 15.89 3.11 3.02
CA LEU A 43 17.29 3.54 3.05
C LEU A 43 17.42 4.67 4.08
N GLU A 44 18.24 4.45 5.09
CA GLU A 44 18.39 5.38 6.21
C GLU A 44 18.68 6.81 5.75
N GLY A 45 17.98 7.78 6.31
CA GLY A 45 18.10 9.20 5.97
C GLY A 45 17.49 9.62 4.62
N GLN A 46 17.17 8.67 3.72
CA GLN A 46 16.70 8.97 2.37
C GLN A 46 15.27 8.44 2.12
N VAL A 47 15.07 7.14 2.26
CA VAL A 47 13.79 6.48 2.01
C VAL A 47 13.25 5.89 3.31
N PRO A 48 12.04 6.27 3.75
CA PRO A 48 11.49 5.78 5.01
C PRO A 48 11.22 4.28 4.96
N SER A 49 11.41 3.62 6.09
CA SER A 49 10.96 2.25 6.29
C SER A 49 9.44 2.17 6.17
N LEU A 50 8.93 1.13 5.52
CA LEU A 50 7.51 0.80 5.49
C LEU A 50 7.09 -0.02 6.71
N ARG A 51 8.06 -0.67 7.39
CA ARG A 51 7.82 -1.58 8.51
C ARG A 51 7.20 -0.85 9.70
N GLY A 52 5.98 -1.21 10.04
CA GLY A 52 5.22 -0.57 11.12
C GLY A 52 4.85 0.89 10.86
N THR A 53 5.61 1.59 10.04
CA THR A 53 5.40 3.00 9.72
C THR A 53 4.23 3.21 8.79
N LEU A 54 4.05 2.34 7.78
CA LEU A 54 2.99 2.50 6.79
C LEU A 54 1.60 2.47 7.42
N ALA A 55 1.31 1.48 8.28
CA ALA A 55 0.02 1.41 8.98
C ALA A 55 -0.15 2.58 9.95
N ARG A 56 0.89 2.92 10.73
CA ARG A 56 0.85 4.01 11.69
C ARG A 56 0.53 5.35 11.01
N ILE A 57 1.22 5.68 9.93
CA ILE A 57 0.96 6.90 9.15
C ILE A 57 -0.44 6.86 8.53
N SER A 58 -0.82 5.74 7.91
CA SER A 58 -2.10 5.61 7.22
C SER A 58 -3.32 5.63 8.14
N SER A 59 -3.14 5.52 9.46
CA SER A 59 -4.23 5.59 10.44
C SER A 59 -4.80 7.00 10.62
N ALA A 60 -4.05 8.04 10.25
CA ALA A 60 -4.48 9.43 10.32
C ALA A 60 -4.80 9.97 8.92
N PRO A 61 -5.82 10.83 8.76
CA PRO A 61 -6.22 11.38 7.45
C PRO A 61 -5.08 12.08 6.71
N GLN A 62 -4.29 12.91 7.39
CA GLN A 62 -3.14 13.61 6.82
C GLN A 62 -2.01 12.66 6.42
N GLY A 63 -1.82 11.59 7.18
CA GLY A 63 -0.84 10.55 6.86
C GLY A 63 -1.27 9.70 5.66
N ARG A 64 -2.55 9.40 5.57
CA ARG A 64 -3.13 8.73 4.39
C ARG A 64 -2.97 9.59 3.14
N ASP A 65 -3.29 10.88 3.20
CA ASP A 65 -3.07 11.83 2.08
C ASP A 65 -1.59 11.91 1.69
N TYR A 66 -0.68 11.92 2.68
CA TYR A 66 0.76 11.88 2.44
C TYR A 66 1.18 10.63 1.64
N VAL A 67 0.78 9.43 2.10
CA VAL A 67 1.12 8.16 1.43
C VAL A 67 0.66 8.15 -0.02
N LEU A 68 -0.56 8.63 -0.28
CA LEU A 68 -1.13 8.69 -1.63
C LEU A 68 -0.43 9.68 -2.55
N ARG A 69 0.26 10.68 -2.02
CA ARG A 69 0.84 11.81 -2.79
C ARG A 69 2.35 11.76 -2.95
N VAL A 70 3.03 10.81 -2.32
CA VAL A 70 4.48 10.65 -2.53
C VAL A 70 4.80 10.32 -3.99
N PRO A 71 5.95 10.78 -4.52
CA PRO A 71 6.31 10.59 -5.92
C PRO A 71 6.23 9.13 -6.39
N GLY A 72 6.66 8.17 -5.57
CA GLY A 72 6.60 6.75 -5.90
C GLY A 72 5.18 6.23 -6.18
N VAL A 73 4.16 6.83 -5.58
CA VAL A 73 2.73 6.51 -5.80
C VAL A 73 2.19 7.30 -6.99
N THR A 74 2.38 8.62 -7.00
CA THR A 74 1.76 9.49 -8.02
C THR A 74 2.38 9.35 -9.41
N GLN A 75 3.67 9.02 -9.50
CA GLN A 75 4.43 8.88 -10.74
C GLN A 75 4.59 7.42 -11.20
N SER A 76 4.04 6.46 -10.47
CA SER A 76 4.06 5.05 -10.87
C SER A 76 3.38 4.84 -12.23
N THR A 77 3.98 3.99 -13.05
CA THR A 77 3.41 3.58 -14.36
C THR A 77 2.27 2.57 -14.24
N LEU A 78 2.06 2.00 -13.05
CA LEU A 78 0.94 1.12 -12.76
C LEU A 78 -0.40 1.86 -12.88
N THR A 79 -1.47 1.14 -13.17
CA THR A 79 -2.83 1.68 -13.07
C THR A 79 -3.17 2.08 -11.63
N ALA A 80 -4.16 2.92 -11.43
CA ALA A 80 -4.60 3.31 -10.09
C ALA A 80 -5.06 2.11 -9.24
N ALA A 81 -5.68 1.12 -9.86
CA ALA A 81 -6.10 -0.12 -9.20
C ALA A 81 -4.89 -0.97 -8.77
N GLU A 82 -3.89 -1.12 -9.61
CA GLU A 82 -2.67 -1.85 -9.27
C GLU A 82 -1.88 -1.15 -8.17
N VAL A 83 -1.78 0.17 -8.18
CA VAL A 83 -1.14 0.93 -7.08
C VAL A 83 -1.91 0.73 -5.77
N ALA A 84 -3.23 0.82 -5.78
CA ALA A 84 -4.04 0.54 -4.60
C ALA A 84 -3.83 -0.89 -4.07
N ALA A 85 -3.75 -1.88 -4.97
CA ALA A 85 -3.44 -3.26 -4.61
C ALA A 85 -2.04 -3.39 -3.97
N VAL A 86 -1.02 -2.72 -4.53
CA VAL A 86 0.34 -2.70 -3.95
C VAL A 86 0.35 -2.07 -2.56
N LEU A 87 -0.33 -0.93 -2.37
CA LEU A 87 -0.39 -0.27 -1.06
C LEU A 87 -1.07 -1.15 -0.01
N ASN A 88 -2.17 -1.81 -0.37
CA ASN A 88 -2.88 -2.73 0.51
C ASN A 88 -2.05 -3.96 0.83
N TRP A 89 -1.40 -4.57 -0.17
CA TRP A 89 -0.47 -5.67 0.06
C TRP A 89 0.69 -5.26 1.00
N ALA A 90 1.29 -4.09 0.77
CA ALA A 90 2.39 -3.57 1.59
C ALA A 90 1.98 -3.31 3.05
N LEU A 91 0.73 -2.87 3.29
CA LEU A 91 0.18 -2.75 4.65
C LEU A 91 0.24 -4.10 5.39
N TYR A 92 -0.21 -5.18 4.77
CA TYR A 92 -0.20 -6.51 5.39
C TYR A 92 1.22 -7.06 5.54
N GLU A 93 2.03 -6.94 4.51
CA GLU A 93 3.39 -7.49 4.48
C GLU A 93 4.32 -6.80 5.50
N PHE A 94 4.29 -5.46 5.59
CA PHE A 94 5.25 -4.71 6.37
C PHE A 94 4.74 -4.20 7.72
N SER A 95 3.44 -4.24 7.96
CA SER A 95 2.88 -3.77 9.24
C SER A 95 2.28 -4.89 10.09
N GLY A 96 2.10 -6.08 9.51
CA GLY A 96 1.42 -7.21 10.13
C GLY A 96 -0.10 -7.12 10.06
N THR A 97 -0.73 -8.29 10.14
CA THR A 97 -2.16 -8.46 9.89
C THR A 97 -3.06 -7.60 10.79
N ASP A 98 -2.75 -7.54 12.08
CA ASP A 98 -3.60 -6.82 13.05
C ASP A 98 -3.53 -5.30 12.87
N ALA A 99 -2.36 -4.76 12.53
CA ALA A 99 -2.22 -3.35 12.21
C ALA A 99 -2.90 -3.00 10.89
N ALA A 100 -2.71 -3.82 9.86
CA ALA A 100 -3.30 -3.63 8.53
C ALA A 100 -4.83 -3.65 8.55
N LYS A 101 -5.45 -4.56 9.30
CA LYS A 101 -6.92 -4.66 9.43
C LYS A 101 -7.58 -3.42 10.02
N ARG A 102 -6.85 -2.58 10.75
CA ARG A 102 -7.37 -1.33 11.31
C ARG A 102 -7.33 -0.16 10.33
N ILE A 103 -6.68 -0.35 9.19
CA ILE A 103 -6.55 0.67 8.15
C ILE A 103 -7.59 0.40 7.08
N GLU A 104 -8.38 1.41 6.75
CA GLU A 104 -9.30 1.32 5.61
C GLU A 104 -8.49 1.06 4.33
N PRO A 105 -8.85 0.06 3.50
CA PRO A 105 -8.11 -0.23 2.28
C PRO A 105 -7.99 0.98 1.37
N PHE A 106 -6.83 1.13 0.74
CA PHE A 106 -6.63 2.13 -0.31
C PHE A 106 -7.45 1.75 -1.55
N THR A 107 -8.05 2.75 -2.18
CA THR A 107 -8.91 2.57 -3.35
C THR A 107 -8.27 3.13 -4.62
N ALA A 108 -8.64 2.58 -5.77
CA ALA A 108 -8.23 3.10 -7.06
C ALA A 108 -8.66 4.57 -7.27
N ALA A 109 -9.82 4.96 -6.74
CA ALA A 109 -10.31 6.32 -6.83
C ALA A 109 -9.41 7.32 -6.08
N GLU A 110 -8.97 7.00 -4.86
CA GLU A 110 -8.04 7.82 -4.09
C GLU A 110 -6.69 7.97 -4.81
N VAL A 111 -6.14 6.86 -5.33
CA VAL A 111 -4.90 6.89 -6.10
C VAL A 111 -5.05 7.76 -7.35
N ALA A 112 -6.12 7.60 -8.12
CA ALA A 112 -6.37 8.40 -9.31
C ALA A 112 -6.46 9.91 -8.97
N GLN A 113 -7.17 10.25 -7.90
CA GLN A 113 -7.31 11.63 -7.45
C GLN A 113 -5.97 12.23 -6.98
N SER A 114 -5.15 11.45 -6.29
CA SER A 114 -3.88 11.91 -5.74
C SER A 114 -2.84 12.25 -6.83
N ARG A 115 -2.90 11.60 -7.97
CA ARG A 115 -1.99 11.84 -9.11
C ARG A 115 -2.02 13.26 -9.65
N SER A 116 -3.12 13.99 -9.48
CA SER A 116 -3.22 15.41 -9.86
C SER A 116 -2.58 16.36 -8.84
N ARG A 117 -2.16 15.86 -7.68
CA ARG A 117 -1.64 16.65 -6.55
C ARG A 117 -0.36 16.03 -5.95
N PRO A 118 0.68 15.74 -6.72
CA PRO A 118 1.91 15.16 -6.19
C PRO A 118 2.55 16.09 -5.16
N LEU A 119 3.23 15.50 -4.17
CA LEU A 119 4.06 16.27 -3.25
C LEU A 119 5.33 16.73 -3.97
N VAL A 120 5.62 18.03 -3.90
CA VAL A 120 6.88 18.61 -4.38
C VAL A 120 7.93 18.53 -3.26
N GLU A 121 7.56 19.00 -2.08
CA GLU A 121 8.42 18.99 -0.88
C GLU A 121 8.02 17.83 0.03
N VAL A 122 8.63 16.66 -0.19
CA VAL A 122 8.26 15.42 0.53
C VAL A 122 8.75 15.42 1.98
N SER A 123 10.00 15.86 2.22
CA SER A 123 10.67 15.74 3.52
C SER A 123 9.99 16.54 4.65
N PRO A 124 9.62 17.82 4.47
CA PRO A 124 8.94 18.57 5.52
C PRO A 124 7.55 18.02 5.83
N VAL A 125 6.79 17.60 4.80
CA VAL A 125 5.47 16.99 5.01
C VAL A 125 5.61 15.67 5.76
N ARG A 126 6.58 14.83 5.40
CA ARG A 126 6.89 13.60 6.12
C ARG A 126 7.21 13.84 7.59
N ALA A 127 8.07 14.81 7.88
CA ALA A 127 8.44 15.14 9.25
C ALA A 127 7.24 15.60 10.09
N GLN A 128 6.32 16.35 9.49
CA GLN A 128 5.08 16.75 10.14
C GLN A 128 4.18 15.55 10.43
N VAL A 129 3.91 14.72 9.41
CA VAL A 129 3.05 13.53 9.54
C VAL A 129 3.59 12.56 10.60
N LEU A 130 4.91 12.35 10.64
CA LEU A 130 5.52 11.47 11.64
C LEU A 130 5.30 11.98 13.07
N ARG A 131 5.44 13.30 13.33
CA ARG A 131 5.14 13.88 14.65
C ARG A 131 3.68 13.77 15.06
N GLU A 132 2.75 13.89 14.10
CA GLU A 132 1.31 13.83 14.36
C GLU A 132 0.79 12.39 14.54
N THR A 133 1.59 11.39 14.19
CA THR A 133 1.22 9.97 14.27
C THR A 133 2.04 9.19 15.31
N GLU A 134 2.89 9.83 16.10
CA GLU A 134 3.56 9.25 17.27
C GLU A 134 2.57 9.08 18.43
#